data_d84ef179f25b749336e30e43aa52b791
#
_entry.id   d84ef179f25b749336e30e43aa52b791
#
_cell.length_a   1.000
_cell.length_b   1.000
_cell.length_c   1.000
_cell.angle_alpha   90.00
_cell.angle_beta   90.00
_cell.angle_gamma   90.00
#
_symmetry.space_group_name_H-M   'P 1'
#
loop_
_entity.id
_entity.type
_entity.pdbx_description
1 polymer ?
#
loop_
_entity_poly.entity_id
_entity_poly.type
_entity_poly.pdbx_seq_one_letter_code
_entity_poly.pdbx_strand_id
1 'polypeptide(L)'
;VPWGPATSFHDACETAWAVCFFLFVEGAGPSITWGRFDQYMYPYYKEDIEKGILTPEKAMELIEELYVRVTSNVWFQSTQMAYIFGGYYRYPHLDVGGLDENGRDASNELSYLCLRAMRYAKTTSPAVSLLLHQKTPDSLLYEACELAAEGMGHPSFFNCEGLYSMLEHRAGGLEGYSHYTRKDILKFGSPIGCVEPGAEGLQYGHTDSGIINVAGAALMAVTNGVMPEESDNMFAGKLLTFESGAPGSFQTFEAFYDAVKAQIKYAIDEAHANLLICEKLLAEQFNLPTFTVLLEGALEKGKDATAGGAKVNVGPTMNMCGFGTMVDSVAAIKKVVFEDRAATLEEVCAACMQNFVGYEDLRTKLQAAPKYGNDDDFADAIAADLWKWFSTCTMRLKMYRGHYCDAAVQMVQSNVGYGAMTGATPNGRLAGMPLSDTMSATQQADTHGPTAAARSYGKLDFPAYTNGTLLNMWISQSELIEQS
;
A
#
# COMPACT_ATOMS: atom_id res chain seq x y z
N VAL A 1 6.00 -33.18 -11.22
CA VAL A 1 5.80 -31.73 -11.17
C VAL A 1 7.04 -31.11 -10.61
N PRO A 2 7.67 -30.13 -11.20
CA PRO A 2 7.37 -29.37 -12.41
C PRO A 2 8.30 -29.69 -13.60
N TRP A 3 8.52 -30.96 -13.93
CA TRP A 3 9.41 -31.41 -15.02
C TRP A 3 8.78 -31.29 -16.41
N GLY A 4 7.52 -30.88 -16.47
CA GLY A 4 6.78 -30.71 -17.70
C GLY A 4 5.55 -29.81 -17.46
N PRO A 5 4.81 -29.47 -18.52
CA PRO A 5 3.54 -28.75 -18.39
C PRO A 5 2.58 -29.50 -17.48
N ALA A 6 1.79 -28.76 -16.69
CA ALA A 6 0.70 -29.36 -15.93
C ALA A 6 -0.32 -30.01 -16.88
N THR A 7 -0.85 -31.16 -16.48
CA THR A 7 -1.80 -31.97 -17.28
C THR A 7 -3.16 -32.10 -16.61
N SER A 8 -3.32 -31.57 -15.40
CA SER A 8 -4.55 -31.54 -14.62
C SER A 8 -4.62 -30.28 -13.76
N PHE A 9 -5.79 -29.99 -13.20
CA PHE A 9 -5.95 -28.92 -12.22
C PHE A 9 -5.10 -29.15 -10.96
N HIS A 10 -5.01 -30.40 -10.50
CA HIS A 10 -4.15 -30.78 -9.38
C HIS A 10 -2.68 -30.47 -9.68
N ASP A 11 -2.15 -30.92 -10.85
CA ASP A 11 -0.78 -30.62 -11.25
C ASP A 11 -0.51 -29.12 -11.34
N ALA A 12 -1.50 -28.35 -11.84
CA ALA A 12 -1.38 -26.89 -11.94
C ALA A 12 -1.28 -26.23 -10.56
N CYS A 13 -2.09 -26.66 -9.58
CA CYS A 13 -2.02 -26.19 -8.20
C CYS A 13 -0.66 -26.54 -7.55
N GLU A 14 -0.17 -27.78 -7.72
CA GLU A 14 1.15 -28.16 -7.21
C GLU A 14 2.27 -27.34 -7.85
N THR A 15 2.18 -27.07 -9.15
CA THR A 15 3.18 -26.26 -9.86
C THR A 15 3.17 -24.83 -9.35
N ALA A 16 2.01 -24.21 -9.16
CA ALA A 16 1.88 -22.87 -8.63
C ALA A 16 2.50 -22.76 -7.22
N TRP A 17 2.21 -23.76 -6.36
CA TRP A 17 2.81 -23.81 -5.03
C TRP A 17 4.34 -23.99 -5.08
N ALA A 18 4.84 -24.93 -5.88
CA ALA A 18 6.26 -25.20 -5.99
C ALA A 18 7.05 -23.99 -6.50
N VAL A 19 6.55 -23.31 -7.55
CA VAL A 19 7.15 -22.09 -8.08
C VAL A 19 7.17 -21.00 -7.02
N CYS A 20 6.06 -20.75 -6.33
CA CYS A 20 5.99 -19.79 -5.25
C CYS A 20 7.01 -20.09 -4.15
N PHE A 21 7.13 -21.36 -3.74
CA PHE A 21 8.10 -21.79 -2.74
C PHE A 21 9.55 -21.53 -3.19
N PHE A 22 9.91 -21.88 -4.42
CA PHE A 22 11.25 -21.65 -4.95
C PHE A 22 11.59 -20.17 -5.03
N LEU A 23 10.64 -19.32 -5.43
CA LEU A 23 10.84 -17.87 -5.47
C LEU A 23 11.09 -17.31 -4.06
N PHE A 24 10.43 -17.84 -3.04
CA PHE A 24 10.71 -17.47 -1.65
C PHE A 24 12.10 -17.91 -1.20
N VAL A 25 12.55 -19.10 -1.56
CA VAL A 25 13.88 -19.60 -1.22
C VAL A 25 14.96 -18.79 -1.93
N GLU A 26 14.73 -18.39 -3.17
CA GLU A 26 15.65 -17.54 -3.93
C GLU A 26 15.76 -16.12 -3.36
N GLY A 27 14.78 -15.67 -2.57
CA GLY A 27 14.81 -14.33 -1.97
C GLY A 27 14.16 -13.26 -2.83
N ALA A 28 13.24 -13.64 -3.71
CA ALA A 28 12.49 -12.70 -4.56
C ALA A 28 11.57 -11.74 -3.78
N GLY A 29 11.57 -11.84 -2.46
CA GLY A 29 10.85 -10.95 -1.55
C GLY A 29 9.62 -11.60 -0.89
N PRO A 30 8.96 -10.90 0.02
CA PRO A 30 7.80 -11.43 0.75
C PRO A 30 6.50 -11.43 -0.08
N SER A 31 6.46 -10.69 -1.18
CA SER A 31 5.23 -10.35 -1.90
C SER A 31 5.23 -10.97 -3.30
N ILE A 32 5.21 -12.29 -3.37
CA ILE A 32 5.13 -13.03 -4.63
C ILE A 32 3.65 -13.26 -4.94
N THR A 33 3.20 -12.78 -6.09
CA THR A 33 1.80 -12.80 -6.50
C THR A 33 1.52 -13.97 -7.44
N TRP A 34 0.43 -14.69 -7.17
CA TRP A 34 -0.18 -15.62 -8.14
C TRP A 34 -1.04 -14.91 -9.16
N GLY A 35 -1.37 -13.65 -8.91
CA GLY A 35 -2.15 -12.82 -9.83
C GLY A 35 -3.53 -13.37 -10.12
N ARG A 36 -3.95 -13.27 -11.36
CA ARG A 36 -5.30 -13.65 -11.84
C ARG A 36 -5.47 -15.16 -11.92
N PHE A 37 -5.40 -15.80 -10.75
CA PHE A 37 -5.39 -17.24 -10.57
C PHE A 37 -6.59 -17.94 -11.26
N ASP A 38 -7.76 -17.38 -11.14
CA ASP A 38 -8.98 -17.93 -11.76
C ASP A 38 -8.94 -17.92 -13.29
N GLN A 39 -8.05 -17.11 -13.93
CA GLN A 39 -7.95 -17.04 -15.38
C GLN A 39 -7.04 -18.13 -15.96
N TYR A 40 -5.80 -18.21 -15.47
CA TYR A 40 -4.85 -19.17 -16.03
C TYR A 40 -5.04 -20.61 -15.53
N MET A 41 -5.74 -20.79 -14.40
CA MET A 41 -6.09 -22.10 -13.85
C MET A 41 -7.39 -22.65 -14.45
N TYR A 42 -8.29 -21.80 -14.96
CA TYR A 42 -9.60 -22.20 -15.46
C TYR A 42 -9.56 -23.25 -16.59
N PRO A 43 -8.65 -23.19 -17.57
CA PRO A 43 -8.56 -24.23 -18.58
C PRO A 43 -8.35 -25.63 -18.03
N TYR A 44 -7.48 -25.79 -17.03
CA TYR A 44 -7.22 -27.08 -16.36
C TYR A 44 -8.44 -27.56 -15.58
N TYR A 45 -9.05 -26.67 -14.80
CA TYR A 45 -10.28 -26.95 -14.05
C TYR A 45 -11.39 -27.41 -14.98
N LYS A 46 -11.67 -26.63 -16.00
CA LYS A 46 -12.76 -26.93 -16.96
C LYS A 46 -12.55 -28.25 -17.66
N GLU A 47 -11.35 -28.53 -18.13
CA GLU A 47 -11.03 -29.79 -18.84
C GLU A 47 -11.23 -31.00 -17.91
N ASP A 48 -10.79 -30.94 -16.65
CA ASP A 48 -10.92 -32.02 -15.68
C ASP A 48 -12.39 -32.24 -15.26
N ILE A 49 -13.19 -31.17 -15.13
CA ILE A 49 -14.65 -31.26 -14.91
C ILE A 49 -15.34 -31.91 -16.09
N GLU A 50 -15.07 -31.49 -17.32
CA GLU A 50 -15.66 -32.04 -18.54
C GLU A 50 -15.32 -33.53 -18.76
N LYS A 51 -14.15 -33.96 -18.35
CA LYS A 51 -13.71 -35.37 -18.38
C LYS A 51 -14.23 -36.20 -17.20
N GLY A 52 -14.86 -35.59 -16.20
CA GLY A 52 -15.31 -36.26 -14.97
C GLY A 52 -14.17 -36.74 -14.07
N ILE A 53 -12.97 -36.16 -14.22
CA ILE A 53 -11.78 -36.44 -13.38
C ILE A 53 -11.88 -35.66 -12.07
N LEU A 54 -12.49 -34.48 -12.09
CA LEU A 54 -12.60 -33.55 -10.96
C LEU A 54 -14.08 -33.21 -10.73
N THR A 55 -14.44 -32.94 -9.45
CA THR A 55 -15.71 -32.29 -9.09
C THR A 55 -15.45 -30.92 -8.52
N PRO A 56 -16.43 -29.99 -8.53
CA PRO A 56 -16.27 -28.67 -7.92
C PRO A 56 -15.86 -28.72 -6.44
N GLU A 57 -16.42 -29.71 -5.68
CA GLU A 57 -16.08 -29.90 -4.26
C GLU A 57 -14.61 -30.30 -4.09
N LYS A 58 -14.12 -31.20 -4.94
CA LYS A 58 -12.72 -31.63 -4.89
C LYS A 58 -11.77 -30.52 -5.36
N ALA A 59 -12.20 -29.70 -6.33
CA ALA A 59 -11.44 -28.53 -6.73
C ALA A 59 -11.32 -27.52 -5.59
N MET A 60 -12.40 -27.28 -4.83
CA MET A 60 -12.39 -26.41 -3.67
C MET A 60 -11.45 -26.94 -2.59
N GLU A 61 -11.49 -28.24 -2.28
CA GLU A 61 -10.56 -28.87 -1.33
C GLU A 61 -9.09 -28.68 -1.75
N LEU A 62 -8.75 -28.81 -3.03
CA LEU A 62 -7.39 -28.56 -3.54
C LEU A 62 -6.97 -27.07 -3.34
N ILE A 63 -7.89 -26.14 -3.54
CA ILE A 63 -7.62 -24.71 -3.30
C ILE A 63 -7.43 -24.46 -1.81
N GLU A 64 -8.23 -25.04 -0.92
CA GLU A 64 -8.07 -24.95 0.53
C GLU A 64 -6.71 -25.51 0.98
N GLU A 65 -6.30 -26.68 0.47
CA GLU A 65 -4.99 -27.23 0.72
C GLU A 65 -3.86 -26.29 0.27
N LEU A 66 -4.02 -25.65 -0.89
CA LEU A 66 -3.06 -24.68 -1.42
C LEU A 66 -2.92 -23.48 -0.47
N TYR A 67 -4.05 -22.98 0.07
CA TYR A 67 -4.04 -21.85 1.03
C TYR A 67 -3.33 -22.24 2.34
N VAL A 68 -3.60 -23.43 2.87
CA VAL A 68 -2.94 -23.94 4.06
C VAL A 68 -1.41 -24.09 3.83
N ARG A 69 -1.01 -24.64 2.67
CA ARG A 69 0.41 -24.81 2.33
C ARG A 69 1.13 -23.46 2.20
N VAL A 70 0.52 -22.48 1.60
CA VAL A 70 1.11 -21.13 1.49
C VAL A 70 1.23 -20.48 2.86
N THR A 71 0.22 -20.59 3.70
CA THR A 71 0.26 -20.06 5.06
C THR A 71 1.35 -20.71 5.90
N SER A 72 1.69 -21.97 5.65
CA SER A 72 2.77 -22.68 6.36
C SER A 72 4.19 -22.25 5.97
N ASN A 73 4.35 -21.52 4.86
CA ASN A 73 5.65 -21.01 4.46
C ASN A 73 6.09 -19.86 5.37
N VAL A 74 7.22 -19.96 6.03
CA VAL A 74 7.76 -18.92 6.92
C VAL A 74 8.91 -18.19 6.23
N TRP A 75 8.84 -16.87 6.20
CA TRP A 75 9.94 -16.03 5.74
C TRP A 75 10.81 -15.57 6.90
N PHE A 76 12.12 -15.80 6.79
CA PHE A 76 13.08 -15.32 7.78
C PHE A 76 13.34 -13.82 7.56
N GLN A 77 13.09 -13.04 8.58
CA GLN A 77 13.31 -11.60 8.56
C GLN A 77 14.10 -11.13 9.79
N SER A 78 14.70 -9.96 9.71
CA SER A 78 15.39 -9.37 10.86
C SER A 78 14.39 -9.05 11.99
N THR A 79 14.89 -9.00 13.24
CA THR A 79 14.06 -8.61 14.40
C THR A 79 13.38 -7.25 14.19
N GLN A 80 14.06 -6.30 13.55
CA GLN A 80 13.52 -4.99 13.27
C GLN A 80 12.36 -5.07 12.26
N MET A 81 12.51 -5.86 11.20
CA MET A 81 11.42 -6.09 10.23
C MET A 81 10.25 -6.81 10.88
N ALA A 82 10.51 -7.80 11.73
CA ALA A 82 9.46 -8.50 12.48
C ALA A 82 8.71 -7.57 13.44
N TYR A 83 9.40 -6.59 14.03
CA TYR A 83 8.77 -5.57 14.86
C TYR A 83 7.87 -4.62 14.07
N ILE A 84 8.33 -4.17 12.89
CA ILE A 84 7.58 -3.23 12.03
C ILE A 84 6.38 -3.92 11.38
N PHE A 85 6.55 -5.14 10.89
CA PHE A 85 5.54 -5.88 10.13
C PHE A 85 4.75 -6.92 10.94
N GLY A 86 5.08 -7.14 12.20
CA GLY A 86 4.28 -7.92 13.14
C GLY A 86 4.05 -9.38 12.78
N GLY A 87 5.05 -10.25 12.93
CA GLY A 87 4.86 -11.70 12.82
C GLY A 87 5.11 -12.29 11.43
N TYR A 88 4.26 -13.18 10.97
CA TYR A 88 4.39 -13.84 9.67
C TYR A 88 4.03 -12.89 8.55
N TYR A 89 5.03 -12.34 7.90
CA TYR A 89 4.85 -11.43 6.78
C TYR A 89 5.04 -12.19 5.47
N ARG A 90 3.94 -12.57 4.83
CA ARG A 90 3.90 -13.08 3.45
C ARG A 90 2.59 -12.70 2.83
N TYR A 91 2.65 -12.10 1.67
CA TYR A 91 1.48 -11.72 0.90
C TYR A 91 1.58 -12.26 -0.53
N PRO A 92 1.50 -13.58 -0.76
CA PRO A 92 1.15 -14.06 -2.08
C PRO A 92 -0.28 -13.57 -2.34
N HIS A 93 -0.43 -12.73 -3.34
CA HIS A 93 -1.72 -12.23 -3.75
C HIS A 93 -2.38 -13.25 -4.71
N LEU A 94 -3.68 -13.44 -4.57
CA LEU A 94 -4.50 -14.26 -5.45
C LEU A 94 -5.72 -13.43 -5.86
N ASP A 95 -5.85 -13.15 -7.15
CA ASP A 95 -6.88 -12.30 -7.69
C ASP A 95 -7.93 -13.09 -8.44
N VAL A 96 -9.20 -12.69 -8.29
CA VAL A 96 -10.33 -13.28 -9.01
C VAL A 96 -11.16 -12.21 -9.67
N GLY A 97 -11.84 -12.57 -10.76
CA GLY A 97 -12.71 -11.68 -11.53
C GLY A 97 -11.94 -10.74 -12.47
N GLY A 98 -12.37 -9.50 -12.53
CA GLY A 98 -11.78 -8.47 -13.41
C GLY A 98 -12.27 -8.56 -14.86
N LEU A 99 -11.57 -7.85 -15.76
CA LEU A 99 -11.90 -7.79 -17.19
C LEU A 99 -11.01 -8.73 -18.01
N ASP A 100 -11.56 -9.26 -19.12
CA ASP A 100 -10.77 -9.93 -20.14
C ASP A 100 -10.06 -8.92 -21.07
N GLU A 101 -9.22 -9.40 -21.99
CA GLU A 101 -8.49 -8.57 -22.95
C GLU A 101 -9.38 -7.72 -23.88
N ASN A 102 -10.69 -8.02 -23.92
CA ASN A 102 -11.71 -7.31 -24.71
C ASN A 102 -12.58 -6.37 -23.85
N GLY A 103 -12.28 -6.24 -22.55
CA GLY A 103 -13.04 -5.42 -21.62
C GLY A 103 -14.41 -5.99 -21.23
N ARG A 104 -14.56 -7.31 -21.29
CA ARG A 104 -15.74 -8.04 -20.82
C ARG A 104 -15.45 -8.61 -19.43
N ASP A 105 -16.50 -8.89 -18.67
CA ASP A 105 -16.37 -9.63 -17.42
C ASP A 105 -15.66 -10.97 -17.62
N ALA A 106 -14.65 -11.24 -16.80
CA ALA A 106 -13.82 -12.43 -16.87
C ALA A 106 -14.10 -13.44 -15.74
N SER A 107 -15.11 -13.18 -14.91
CA SER A 107 -15.50 -14.07 -13.82
C SER A 107 -15.90 -15.46 -14.33
N ASN A 108 -15.51 -16.49 -13.61
CA ASN A 108 -15.79 -17.88 -13.93
C ASN A 108 -16.02 -18.70 -12.65
N GLU A 109 -16.27 -20.00 -12.74
CA GLU A 109 -16.57 -20.87 -11.59
C GLU A 109 -15.45 -20.86 -10.55
N LEU A 110 -14.17 -20.77 -10.98
CA LEU A 110 -13.05 -20.70 -10.03
C LEU A 110 -13.05 -19.40 -9.23
N SER A 111 -13.57 -18.30 -9.77
CA SER A 111 -13.69 -17.04 -9.03
C SER A 111 -14.52 -17.26 -7.74
N TYR A 112 -15.63 -17.97 -7.84
CA TYR A 112 -16.48 -18.32 -6.68
C TYR A 112 -15.82 -19.35 -5.77
N LEU A 113 -15.19 -20.39 -6.31
CA LEU A 113 -14.53 -21.41 -5.52
C LEU A 113 -13.37 -20.85 -4.69
N CYS A 114 -12.57 -19.93 -5.24
CA CYS A 114 -11.48 -19.28 -4.51
C CYS A 114 -11.99 -18.46 -3.31
N LEU A 115 -13.08 -17.70 -3.47
CA LEU A 115 -13.69 -16.96 -2.36
C LEU A 115 -14.23 -17.90 -1.28
N ARG A 116 -14.95 -18.97 -1.69
CA ARG A 116 -15.50 -19.98 -0.77
C ARG A 116 -14.40 -20.73 -0.03
N ALA A 117 -13.35 -21.15 -0.74
CA ALA A 117 -12.21 -21.83 -0.13
C ALA A 117 -11.57 -20.98 0.97
N MET A 118 -11.43 -19.65 0.78
CA MET A 118 -10.92 -18.76 1.83
C MET A 118 -11.87 -18.70 3.04
N ARG A 119 -13.17 -18.67 2.80
CA ARG A 119 -14.17 -18.66 3.86
C ARG A 119 -14.12 -19.91 4.76
N TYR A 120 -13.78 -21.08 4.19
CA TYR A 120 -13.65 -22.34 4.93
C TYR A 120 -12.25 -22.54 5.51
N ALA A 121 -11.20 -22.28 4.74
CA ALA A 121 -9.82 -22.46 5.18
C ALA A 121 -9.43 -21.47 6.30
N LYS A 122 -10.00 -20.26 6.32
CA LYS A 122 -9.77 -19.21 7.32
C LYS A 122 -8.29 -18.96 7.57
N THR A 123 -7.49 -18.94 6.50
CA THR A 123 -6.07 -18.68 6.55
C THR A 123 -5.75 -17.19 6.37
N THR A 124 -4.58 -16.76 6.83
CA THR A 124 -4.12 -15.37 6.63
C THR A 124 -3.49 -15.15 5.25
N SER A 125 -3.15 -16.22 4.56
CA SER A 125 -2.56 -16.20 3.21
C SER A 125 -3.18 -17.29 2.36
N PRO A 126 -3.28 -17.09 1.03
CA PRO A 126 -2.92 -15.87 0.28
C PRO A 126 -3.83 -14.68 0.59
N ALA A 127 -3.41 -13.46 0.23
CA ALA A 127 -4.31 -12.31 0.21
C ALA A 127 -5.24 -12.48 -1.00
N VAL A 128 -6.49 -12.85 -0.74
CA VAL A 128 -7.51 -13.03 -1.80
C VAL A 128 -8.16 -11.69 -2.11
N SER A 129 -8.27 -11.36 -3.41
CA SER A 129 -8.84 -10.10 -3.88
C SER A 129 -9.86 -10.30 -4.98
N LEU A 130 -10.90 -9.47 -4.96
CA LEU A 130 -11.84 -9.32 -6.06
C LEU A 130 -11.47 -8.10 -6.91
N LEU A 131 -11.20 -8.33 -8.19
CA LEU A 131 -11.07 -7.28 -9.20
C LEU A 131 -12.47 -6.85 -9.64
N LEU A 132 -12.91 -5.71 -9.12
CA LEU A 132 -14.27 -5.19 -9.25
C LEU A 132 -14.38 -4.19 -10.41
N HIS A 133 -15.46 -4.30 -11.20
CA HIS A 133 -15.80 -3.36 -12.27
C HIS A 133 -17.32 -3.28 -12.45
N GLN A 134 -17.80 -2.32 -13.23
CA GLN A 134 -19.24 -2.04 -13.40
C GLN A 134 -20.06 -3.24 -13.93
N LYS A 135 -19.43 -4.24 -14.53
CA LYS A 135 -20.08 -5.45 -15.08
C LYS A 135 -19.86 -6.69 -14.23
N THR A 136 -19.24 -6.56 -13.05
CA THR A 136 -19.07 -7.69 -12.12
C THR A 136 -20.44 -8.27 -11.78
N PRO A 137 -20.65 -9.60 -11.88
CA PRO A 137 -21.92 -10.21 -11.53
C PRO A 137 -22.31 -9.98 -10.08
N ASP A 138 -23.55 -9.59 -9.83
CA ASP A 138 -24.07 -9.39 -8.46
C ASP A 138 -23.86 -10.63 -7.58
N SER A 139 -24.01 -11.83 -8.15
CA SER A 139 -23.76 -13.09 -7.42
C SER A 139 -22.32 -13.23 -6.92
N LEU A 140 -21.32 -12.77 -7.69
CA LEU A 140 -19.92 -12.80 -7.27
C LEU A 140 -19.66 -11.71 -6.21
N LEU A 141 -20.29 -10.55 -6.36
CA LEU A 141 -20.20 -9.49 -5.37
C LEU A 141 -20.81 -9.91 -4.02
N TYR A 142 -21.97 -10.60 -4.04
CA TYR A 142 -22.56 -11.15 -2.81
C TYR A 142 -21.64 -12.18 -2.14
N GLU A 143 -21.05 -13.10 -2.90
CA GLU A 143 -20.09 -14.09 -2.35
C GLU A 143 -18.89 -13.40 -1.69
N ALA A 144 -18.36 -12.36 -2.34
CA ALA A 144 -17.25 -11.56 -1.78
C ALA A 144 -17.66 -10.79 -0.51
N CYS A 145 -18.87 -10.21 -0.48
CA CYS A 145 -19.40 -9.53 0.71
C CYS A 145 -19.65 -10.50 1.87
N GLU A 146 -20.13 -11.72 1.59
CA GLU A 146 -20.26 -12.75 2.62
C GLU A 146 -18.91 -13.13 3.25
N LEU A 147 -17.85 -13.26 2.41
CA LEU A 147 -16.51 -13.49 2.93
C LEU A 147 -16.01 -12.30 3.76
N ALA A 148 -16.22 -11.06 3.28
CA ALA A 148 -15.83 -9.86 4.00
C ALA A 148 -16.52 -9.76 5.38
N ALA A 149 -17.79 -10.15 5.47
CA ALA A 149 -18.56 -10.16 6.71
C ALA A 149 -18.05 -11.14 7.78
N GLU A 150 -17.22 -12.13 7.39
CA GLU A 150 -16.53 -13.01 8.36
C GLU A 150 -15.45 -12.25 9.18
N GLY A 151 -15.07 -11.04 8.78
CA GLY A 151 -14.16 -10.18 9.55
C GLY A 151 -12.69 -10.58 9.51
N MET A 152 -12.29 -11.39 8.52
CA MET A 152 -10.90 -11.86 8.36
C MET A 152 -10.02 -10.95 7.51
N GLY A 153 -10.55 -9.82 7.01
CA GLY A 153 -9.83 -8.93 6.10
C GLY A 153 -9.76 -9.43 4.65
N HIS A 154 -10.54 -10.44 4.29
CA HIS A 154 -10.68 -10.97 2.93
C HIS A 154 -12.13 -10.86 2.45
N PRO A 155 -12.34 -10.71 1.12
CA PRO A 155 -11.36 -10.31 0.13
C PRO A 155 -11.08 -8.81 0.20
N SER A 156 -9.92 -8.41 -0.33
CA SER A 156 -9.72 -7.00 -0.68
C SER A 156 -10.48 -6.68 -1.97
N PHE A 157 -11.03 -5.46 -2.09
CA PHE A 157 -11.77 -5.04 -3.28
C PHE A 157 -10.91 -4.07 -4.10
N PHE A 158 -10.58 -4.44 -5.33
CA PHE A 158 -9.80 -3.60 -6.22
C PHE A 158 -10.65 -3.10 -7.38
N ASN A 159 -10.77 -1.79 -7.50
CA ASN A 159 -11.43 -1.16 -8.64
C ASN A 159 -10.53 -1.28 -9.89
N CYS A 160 -10.99 -2.04 -10.89
CA CYS A 160 -10.27 -2.23 -12.15
C CYS A 160 -10.00 -0.91 -12.87
N GLU A 161 -10.96 0.02 -12.90
CA GLU A 161 -10.79 1.29 -13.58
C GLU A 161 -9.69 2.13 -12.93
N GLY A 162 -9.65 2.16 -11.58
CA GLY A 162 -8.59 2.81 -10.81
C GLY A 162 -7.23 2.16 -11.03
N LEU A 163 -7.16 0.84 -10.89
CA LEU A 163 -5.94 0.06 -11.09
C LEU A 163 -5.37 0.27 -12.51
N TYR A 164 -6.22 0.14 -13.53
CA TYR A 164 -5.79 0.29 -14.92
C TYR A 164 -5.37 1.72 -15.24
N SER A 165 -6.06 2.72 -14.68
CA SER A 165 -5.68 4.13 -14.82
C SER A 165 -4.31 4.41 -14.21
N MET A 166 -3.98 3.83 -13.05
CA MET A 166 -2.66 3.94 -12.43
C MET A 166 -1.56 3.32 -13.33
N LEU A 167 -1.82 2.13 -13.89
CA LEU A 167 -0.88 1.47 -14.82
C LEU A 167 -0.71 2.24 -16.13
N GLU A 168 -1.79 2.82 -16.67
CA GLU A 168 -1.73 3.69 -17.85
C GLU A 168 -0.95 4.98 -17.56
N HIS A 169 -1.15 5.58 -16.40
CA HIS A 169 -0.43 6.79 -15.97
C HIS A 169 1.06 6.51 -15.80
N ARG A 170 1.41 5.38 -15.18
CA ARG A 170 2.80 4.91 -15.09
C ARG A 170 3.43 4.76 -16.46
N ALA A 171 2.71 4.17 -17.42
CA ALA A 171 3.20 3.93 -18.77
C ALA A 171 3.30 5.19 -19.63
N GLY A 172 2.38 6.15 -19.48
CA GLY A 172 2.23 7.29 -20.37
C GLY A 172 2.94 8.58 -19.92
N GLY A 173 3.46 8.62 -18.69
CA GLY A 173 3.82 9.88 -18.05
C GLY A 173 5.21 10.43 -18.35
N LEU A 174 6.19 9.61 -18.69
CA LEU A 174 7.59 10.05 -18.80
C LEU A 174 8.32 9.34 -19.94
N GLU A 175 9.08 10.09 -20.72
CA GLU A 175 9.93 9.57 -21.79
C GLU A 175 10.97 8.60 -21.22
N GLY A 176 11.03 7.39 -21.77
CA GLY A 176 11.97 6.33 -21.34
C GLY A 176 11.38 5.27 -20.41
N TYR A 177 10.11 5.37 -20.02
CA TYR A 177 9.43 4.27 -19.35
C TYR A 177 9.16 3.11 -20.32
N SER A 178 9.35 1.88 -19.83
CA SER A 178 8.87 0.67 -20.51
C SER A 178 7.34 0.68 -20.48
N HIS A 179 6.70 0.47 -21.61
CA HIS A 179 5.27 0.67 -21.72
C HIS A 179 4.50 -0.64 -21.60
N TYR A 180 3.43 -0.62 -20.79
CA TYR A 180 2.33 -1.56 -20.94
C TYR A 180 1.50 -1.16 -22.17
N THR A 181 1.11 -2.12 -22.97
CA THR A 181 0.01 -1.89 -23.93
C THR A 181 -1.32 -1.92 -23.18
N ARG A 182 -2.38 -1.34 -23.74
CA ARG A 182 -3.74 -1.46 -23.17
C ARG A 182 -4.15 -2.95 -23.01
N LYS A 183 -3.74 -3.79 -23.95
CA LYS A 183 -3.96 -5.23 -23.90
C LYS A 183 -3.22 -5.89 -22.74
N ASP A 184 -1.98 -5.49 -22.47
CA ASP A 184 -1.22 -5.98 -21.31
C ASP A 184 -1.95 -5.64 -20.02
N ILE A 185 -2.41 -4.39 -19.86
CA ILE A 185 -3.12 -3.93 -18.68
C ILE A 185 -4.42 -4.73 -18.45
N LEU A 186 -5.23 -4.93 -19.50
CA LEU A 186 -6.49 -5.67 -19.39
C LEU A 186 -6.26 -7.15 -19.07
N LYS A 187 -5.23 -7.76 -19.66
CA LYS A 187 -4.95 -9.19 -19.52
C LYS A 187 -4.21 -9.54 -18.23
N PHE A 188 -3.23 -8.73 -17.84
CA PHE A 188 -2.28 -9.03 -16.78
C PHE A 188 -2.34 -8.04 -15.61
N GLY A 189 -3.11 -6.96 -15.72
CA GLY A 189 -3.23 -5.98 -14.66
C GLY A 189 -3.92 -6.57 -13.44
N SER A 190 -3.21 -6.57 -12.31
CA SER A 190 -3.67 -7.08 -11.03
C SER A 190 -2.93 -6.38 -9.89
N PRO A 191 -3.45 -6.40 -8.66
CA PRO A 191 -2.64 -6.05 -7.51
C PRO A 191 -1.54 -7.09 -7.29
N ILE A 192 -0.40 -6.65 -6.79
CA ILE A 192 0.72 -7.49 -6.39
C ILE A 192 1.07 -7.20 -4.93
N GLY A 193 1.70 -8.17 -4.26
CA GLY A 193 2.09 -8.01 -2.87
C GLY A 193 0.90 -7.74 -1.96
N CYS A 194 0.89 -6.56 -1.32
CA CYS A 194 -0.23 -6.15 -0.49
C CYS A 194 -1.35 -5.54 -1.33
N VAL A 195 -1.03 -4.48 -2.12
CA VAL A 195 -2.04 -3.67 -2.83
C VAL A 195 -1.47 -2.95 -4.06
N GLU A 196 -0.23 -3.22 -4.41
CA GLU A 196 0.49 -2.49 -5.45
C GLU A 196 -0.04 -2.82 -6.85
N PRO A 197 -0.39 -1.82 -7.68
CA PRO A 197 -0.76 -2.05 -9.07
C PRO A 197 0.39 -2.69 -9.86
N GLY A 198 0.10 -3.78 -10.55
CA GLY A 198 1.09 -4.51 -11.33
C GLY A 198 0.55 -5.17 -12.58
N ALA A 199 1.43 -5.83 -13.31
CA ALA A 199 1.10 -6.67 -14.45
C ALA A 199 1.90 -7.98 -14.38
N GLU A 200 1.19 -9.08 -14.22
CA GLU A 200 1.73 -10.42 -14.01
C GLU A 200 2.73 -10.83 -15.09
N GLY A 201 3.88 -11.34 -14.68
CA GLY A 201 4.91 -11.83 -15.60
C GLY A 201 5.58 -10.77 -16.47
N LEU A 202 5.18 -9.50 -16.40
CA LEU A 202 5.69 -8.43 -17.25
C LEU A 202 6.62 -7.47 -16.54
N GLN A 203 6.48 -7.31 -15.22
CA GLN A 203 7.19 -6.27 -14.49
C GLN A 203 8.08 -6.80 -13.37
N TYR A 204 9.09 -6.02 -13.08
CA TYR A 204 9.91 -6.14 -11.88
C TYR A 204 10.19 -4.79 -11.27
N GLY A 205 10.13 -4.69 -9.94
CA GLY A 205 10.45 -3.49 -9.19
C GLY A 205 10.35 -3.65 -7.67
N HIS A 206 10.89 -2.67 -6.96
CA HIS A 206 10.85 -2.59 -5.51
C HIS A 206 9.69 -1.69 -5.08
N THR A 207 8.50 -2.27 -5.03
CA THR A 207 7.24 -1.54 -4.89
C THR A 207 6.93 -1.08 -3.47
N ASP A 208 7.70 -1.50 -2.47
CA ASP A 208 7.52 -1.14 -1.06
C ASP A 208 8.85 -0.79 -0.38
N SER A 209 9.66 0.08 -0.98
CA SER A 209 11.06 0.26 -0.57
C SER A 209 11.39 1.59 0.10
N GLY A 210 10.64 2.66 -0.12
CA GLY A 210 10.90 3.97 0.46
C GLY A 210 9.73 4.45 1.32
N ILE A 211 9.79 4.26 2.64
CA ILE A 211 8.72 4.71 3.54
C ILE A 211 9.08 6.10 4.08
N ILE A 212 8.22 7.08 3.80
CA ILE A 212 8.36 8.47 4.23
C ILE A 212 7.35 8.74 5.36
N ASN A 213 7.83 8.92 6.58
CA ASN A 213 7.00 9.29 7.73
C ASN A 213 6.61 10.77 7.62
N VAL A 214 5.52 11.07 6.91
CA VAL A 214 5.06 12.46 6.70
C VAL A 214 4.51 13.09 7.97
N ALA A 215 3.94 12.31 8.89
CA ALA A 215 3.50 12.79 10.19
C ALA A 215 4.71 13.20 11.06
N GLY A 216 5.79 12.42 11.02
CA GLY A 216 7.06 12.78 11.65
C GLY A 216 7.67 14.05 11.04
N ALA A 217 7.59 14.22 9.73
CA ALA A 217 8.07 15.43 9.07
C ALA A 217 7.29 16.69 9.52
N ALA A 218 5.96 16.60 9.72
CA ALA A 218 5.18 17.69 10.29
C ALA A 218 5.63 18.03 11.72
N LEU A 219 5.94 17.01 12.54
CA LEU A 219 6.51 17.21 13.87
C LEU A 219 7.88 17.89 13.77
N MET A 220 8.76 17.47 12.86
CA MET A 220 10.09 18.08 12.67
C MET A 220 10.00 19.56 12.28
N ALA A 221 8.99 19.97 11.51
CA ALA A 221 8.77 21.38 11.20
C ALA A 221 8.38 22.20 12.46
N VAL A 222 7.59 21.61 13.35
CA VAL A 222 7.20 22.25 14.63
C VAL A 222 8.35 22.32 15.61
N THR A 223 9.17 21.27 15.67
CA THR A 223 10.28 21.15 16.64
C THR A 223 11.63 21.61 16.09
N ASN A 224 11.63 22.26 14.92
CA ASN A 224 12.83 22.71 14.23
C ASN A 224 13.88 21.61 14.04
N GLY A 225 13.42 20.42 13.65
CA GLY A 225 14.24 19.24 13.34
C GLY A 225 14.62 18.37 14.54
N VAL A 226 14.20 18.73 15.77
CA VAL A 226 14.57 17.99 16.99
C VAL A 226 13.49 16.94 17.31
N MET A 227 13.89 15.68 17.47
CA MET A 227 13.00 14.59 17.89
C MET A 227 12.71 14.70 19.41
N PRO A 228 11.44 14.68 19.86
CA PRO A 228 11.11 14.67 21.29
C PRO A 228 11.73 13.49 22.04
N GLU A 229 12.08 13.68 23.32
CA GLU A 229 12.69 12.65 24.16
C GLU A 229 11.76 11.47 24.45
N GLU A 230 10.46 11.70 24.48
CA GLU A 230 9.41 10.68 24.71
C GLU A 230 9.18 9.71 23.53
N SER A 231 9.98 9.83 22.46
CA SER A 231 9.90 8.94 21.31
C SER A 231 10.79 7.70 21.49
N ASP A 232 10.33 6.53 21.08
CA ASP A 232 11.18 5.32 20.96
C ASP A 232 12.05 5.41 19.71
N ASN A 233 12.97 6.35 19.69
CA ASN A 233 13.82 6.68 18.57
C ASN A 233 15.25 6.92 19.03
N MET A 234 16.24 6.36 18.32
CA MET A 234 17.66 6.52 18.62
C MET A 234 18.14 7.99 18.57
N PHE A 235 17.36 8.88 17.97
CA PHE A 235 17.58 10.33 17.90
C PHE A 235 16.75 11.12 18.92
N ALA A 236 16.10 10.45 19.88
CA ALA A 236 15.34 11.14 20.93
C ALA A 236 16.18 12.23 21.60
N GLY A 237 15.63 13.45 21.73
CA GLY A 237 16.31 14.62 22.23
C GLY A 237 17.40 15.23 21.33
N LYS A 238 17.57 14.73 20.09
CA LYS A 238 18.60 15.19 19.15
C LYS A 238 18.01 15.77 17.88
N LEU A 239 18.83 16.52 17.15
CA LEU A 239 18.52 16.95 15.79
C LEU A 239 18.48 15.70 14.88
N LEU A 240 17.30 15.37 14.38
CA LEU A 240 17.08 14.24 13.46
C LEU A 240 17.20 14.66 12.00
N THR A 241 16.68 15.85 11.67
CA THR A 241 16.69 16.40 10.32
C THR A 241 17.50 17.69 10.26
N PHE A 242 16.99 18.72 9.68
CA PHE A 242 17.61 20.04 9.62
C PHE A 242 16.72 21.10 10.28
N GLU A 243 17.32 22.22 10.66
CA GLU A 243 16.61 23.38 11.22
C GLU A 243 15.84 24.09 10.10
N SER A 244 14.51 23.89 10.05
CA SER A 244 13.62 24.47 9.03
C SER A 244 13.02 25.82 9.42
N GLY A 245 13.32 26.30 10.62
CA GLY A 245 12.86 27.56 11.18
C GLY A 245 12.37 27.40 12.62
N ALA A 246 12.80 28.28 13.50
CA ALA A 246 12.30 28.28 14.88
C ALA A 246 10.78 28.52 14.91
N PRO A 247 10.02 27.89 15.82
CA PRO A 247 8.56 28.02 15.87
C PRO A 247 8.05 29.46 15.82
N GLY A 248 8.66 30.38 16.59
CA GLY A 248 8.29 31.79 16.61
C GLY A 248 8.67 32.60 15.37
N SER A 249 9.41 32.04 14.44
CA SER A 249 9.82 32.74 13.21
C SER A 249 8.74 32.78 12.14
N PHE A 250 7.76 31.86 12.16
CA PHE A 250 6.72 31.75 11.16
C PHE A 250 5.60 32.77 11.38
N GLN A 251 5.50 33.76 10.50
CA GLN A 251 4.49 34.83 10.58
C GLN A 251 3.18 34.47 9.85
N THR A 252 3.22 33.48 8.95
CA THR A 252 2.07 33.03 8.16
C THR A 252 1.99 31.51 8.14
N PHE A 253 0.77 30.98 7.94
CA PHE A 253 0.55 29.56 7.76
C PHE A 253 1.34 29.00 6.56
N GLU A 254 1.38 29.73 5.46
CA GLU A 254 2.08 29.33 4.25
C GLU A 254 3.57 29.11 4.50
N ALA A 255 4.22 30.02 5.24
CA ALA A 255 5.64 29.87 5.59
C ALA A 255 5.90 28.63 6.48
N PHE A 256 5.01 28.34 7.42
CA PHE A 256 5.07 27.12 8.21
C PHE A 256 4.83 25.87 7.35
N TYR A 257 3.83 25.90 6.47
CA TYR A 257 3.51 24.76 5.61
C TYR A 257 4.61 24.47 4.59
N ASP A 258 5.31 25.51 4.11
CA ASP A 258 6.51 25.34 3.28
C ASP A 258 7.64 24.66 4.08
N ALA A 259 7.79 24.94 5.38
CA ALA A 259 8.73 24.22 6.24
C ALA A 259 8.35 22.76 6.42
N VAL A 260 7.06 22.42 6.55
CA VAL A 260 6.59 21.02 6.56
C VAL A 260 6.96 20.32 5.24
N LYS A 261 6.68 20.95 4.10
CA LYS A 261 7.06 20.41 2.79
C LYS A 261 8.57 20.24 2.64
N ALA A 262 9.36 21.18 3.17
CA ALA A 262 10.82 21.06 3.16
C ALA A 262 11.33 19.86 3.98
N GLN A 263 10.73 19.58 5.14
CA GLN A 263 11.05 18.39 5.95
C GLN A 263 10.69 17.09 5.22
N ILE A 264 9.52 17.03 4.57
CA ILE A 264 9.13 15.88 3.75
C ILE A 264 10.09 15.70 2.57
N LYS A 265 10.45 16.82 1.90
CA LYS A 265 11.39 16.77 0.75
C LYS A 265 12.76 16.26 1.16
N TYR A 266 13.26 16.67 2.32
CA TYR A 266 14.51 16.16 2.88
C TYR A 266 14.44 14.64 3.05
N ALA A 267 13.37 14.11 3.64
CA ALA A 267 13.19 12.67 3.80
C ALA A 267 13.10 11.93 2.44
N ILE A 268 12.45 12.53 1.43
CA ILE A 268 12.41 11.99 0.06
C ILE A 268 13.81 11.93 -0.54
N ASP A 269 14.62 13.00 -0.39
CA ASP A 269 15.96 13.07 -0.97
C ASP A 269 16.93 12.06 -0.33
N GLU A 270 16.88 11.92 1.00
CA GLU A 270 17.65 10.91 1.72
C GLU A 270 17.25 9.48 1.31
N ALA A 271 15.93 9.22 1.21
CA ALA A 271 15.44 7.93 0.74
C ALA A 271 15.89 7.65 -0.70
N HIS A 272 15.79 8.64 -1.61
CA HIS A 272 16.24 8.52 -3.00
C HIS A 272 17.72 8.15 -3.12
N ALA A 273 18.58 8.85 -2.37
CA ALA A 273 20.02 8.55 -2.36
C ALA A 273 20.32 7.12 -1.91
N ASN A 274 19.65 6.66 -0.84
CA ASN A 274 19.80 5.30 -0.34
C ASN A 274 19.26 4.25 -1.34
N LEU A 275 18.11 4.49 -1.95
CA LEU A 275 17.49 3.58 -2.92
C LEU A 275 18.32 3.43 -4.20
N LEU A 276 19.00 4.48 -4.66
CA LEU A 276 19.96 4.40 -5.77
C LEU A 276 21.10 3.42 -5.45
N ILE A 277 21.64 3.49 -4.25
CA ILE A 277 22.69 2.57 -3.79
C ILE A 277 22.16 1.14 -3.72
N CYS A 278 20.98 0.94 -3.13
CA CYS A 278 20.35 -0.36 -3.00
C CYS A 278 20.09 -1.00 -4.38
N GLU A 279 19.49 -0.27 -5.32
CA GLU A 279 19.25 -0.78 -6.68
C GLU A 279 20.52 -1.18 -7.39
N LYS A 280 21.57 -0.36 -7.27
CA LYS A 280 22.88 -0.68 -7.84
C LYS A 280 23.45 -1.97 -7.26
N LEU A 281 23.45 -2.10 -5.93
CA LEU A 281 23.95 -3.31 -5.26
C LEU A 281 23.14 -4.55 -5.65
N LEU A 282 21.82 -4.45 -5.72
CA LEU A 282 20.95 -5.54 -6.15
C LEU A 282 21.26 -5.96 -7.60
N ALA A 283 21.40 -4.99 -8.50
CA ALA A 283 21.71 -5.26 -9.92
C ALA A 283 23.11 -5.88 -10.15
N GLU A 284 24.08 -5.58 -9.29
CA GLU A 284 25.47 -6.04 -9.44
C GLU A 284 25.79 -7.30 -8.63
N GLN A 285 25.09 -7.55 -7.51
CA GLN A 285 25.48 -8.56 -6.52
C GLN A 285 24.43 -9.65 -6.28
N PHE A 286 23.16 -9.40 -6.64
CA PHE A 286 22.05 -10.31 -6.32
C PHE A 286 21.27 -10.67 -7.58
N ASN A 287 21.43 -11.90 -8.04
CA ASN A 287 20.66 -12.43 -9.15
C ASN A 287 19.47 -13.24 -8.65
N LEU A 288 18.37 -13.19 -9.40
CA LEU A 288 17.16 -13.95 -9.17
C LEU A 288 16.84 -14.83 -10.40
N PRO A 289 17.64 -15.87 -10.67
CA PRO A 289 17.53 -16.64 -11.92
C PRO A 289 16.17 -17.32 -12.09
N THR A 290 15.59 -17.91 -11.05
CA THR A 290 14.26 -18.54 -11.12
C THR A 290 13.19 -17.50 -11.40
N PHE A 291 13.24 -16.36 -10.71
CA PHE A 291 12.29 -15.27 -10.95
C PHE A 291 12.47 -14.67 -12.36
N THR A 292 13.71 -14.47 -12.77
CA THR A 292 14.08 -13.89 -14.07
C THR A 292 13.52 -14.67 -15.25
N VAL A 293 13.57 -16.01 -15.24
CA VAL A 293 13.07 -16.82 -16.35
C VAL A 293 11.54 -16.84 -16.47
N LEU A 294 10.84 -16.40 -15.43
CA LEU A 294 9.37 -16.27 -15.43
C LEU A 294 8.89 -14.91 -15.96
N LEU A 295 9.80 -13.98 -16.24
CA LEU A 295 9.48 -12.63 -16.69
C LEU A 295 9.66 -12.46 -18.21
N GLU A 296 8.67 -11.90 -18.87
CA GLU A 296 8.76 -11.49 -20.27
C GLU A 296 9.86 -10.44 -20.46
N GLY A 297 10.67 -10.60 -21.50
CA GLY A 297 11.75 -9.68 -21.87
C GLY A 297 13.10 -10.00 -21.23
N ALA A 298 13.16 -10.78 -20.18
CA ALA A 298 14.42 -11.03 -19.47
C ALA A 298 15.39 -11.93 -20.28
N LEU A 299 14.87 -13.01 -20.85
CA LEU A 299 15.66 -13.92 -21.69
C LEU A 299 16.11 -13.25 -22.98
N GLU A 300 15.24 -12.47 -23.63
CA GLU A 300 15.55 -11.73 -24.85
C GLU A 300 16.63 -10.68 -24.64
N LYS A 301 16.61 -10.01 -23.49
CA LYS A 301 17.62 -9.02 -23.11
C LYS A 301 18.91 -9.66 -22.58
N GLY A 302 18.87 -10.94 -22.20
CA GLY A 302 19.98 -11.62 -21.53
C GLY A 302 20.38 -10.96 -20.20
N LYS A 303 19.39 -10.47 -19.45
CA LYS A 303 19.60 -9.73 -18.21
C LYS A 303 18.73 -10.27 -17.09
N ASP A 304 19.31 -10.32 -15.89
CA ASP A 304 18.55 -10.60 -14.68
C ASP A 304 17.48 -9.54 -14.39
N ALA A 305 16.41 -9.94 -13.73
CA ALA A 305 15.32 -9.05 -13.33
C ALA A 305 15.85 -7.84 -12.54
N THR A 306 16.75 -8.08 -11.58
CA THR A 306 17.35 -7.03 -10.74
C THR A 306 18.19 -6.03 -11.55
N ALA A 307 18.74 -6.46 -12.67
CA ALA A 307 19.52 -5.64 -13.58
C ALA A 307 18.71 -4.98 -14.72
N GLY A 308 17.37 -5.06 -14.65
CA GLY A 308 16.49 -4.44 -15.65
C GLY A 308 16.06 -5.37 -16.78
N GLY A 309 16.08 -6.71 -16.56
CA GLY A 309 15.70 -7.71 -17.56
C GLY A 309 14.22 -7.70 -17.92
N ALA A 310 13.33 -7.43 -16.99
CA ALA A 310 11.89 -7.46 -17.23
C ALA A 310 11.44 -6.56 -18.39
N LYS A 311 10.31 -6.90 -19.03
CA LYS A 311 9.69 -6.06 -20.07
C LYS A 311 9.43 -4.67 -19.55
N VAL A 312 8.87 -4.55 -18.34
CA VAL A 312 8.62 -3.30 -17.66
C VAL A 312 9.39 -3.27 -16.33
N ASN A 313 10.23 -2.24 -16.16
CA ASN A 313 10.90 -1.99 -14.88
C ASN A 313 10.17 -0.86 -14.18
N VAL A 314 9.69 -1.14 -12.97
CA VAL A 314 9.03 -0.15 -12.12
C VAL A 314 9.96 0.31 -11.00
N GLY A 315 9.78 1.55 -10.55
CA GLY A 315 10.68 2.18 -9.60
C GLY A 315 10.57 1.64 -8.20
N PRO A 316 11.57 1.92 -7.37
CA PRO A 316 11.31 2.02 -5.96
C PRO A 316 10.20 3.01 -5.69
N THR A 317 9.36 2.69 -4.73
CA THR A 317 8.22 3.53 -4.37
C THR A 317 8.57 4.43 -3.20
N MET A 318 8.17 5.69 -3.27
CA MET A 318 8.08 6.58 -2.12
C MET A 318 6.66 6.48 -1.55
N ASN A 319 6.56 5.91 -0.36
CA ASN A 319 5.30 5.53 0.26
C ASN A 319 5.03 6.40 1.50
N MET A 320 3.95 7.17 1.51
CA MET A 320 3.61 7.99 2.68
C MET A 320 3.08 7.13 3.81
N CYS A 321 3.64 7.34 5.01
CA CYS A 321 3.14 6.79 6.26
C CYS A 321 2.61 7.91 7.15
N GLY A 322 1.40 7.75 7.71
CA GLY A 322 0.79 8.73 8.59
C GLY A 322 0.16 9.92 7.85
N PHE A 323 -0.39 9.71 6.66
CA PHE A 323 -0.97 10.76 5.83
C PHE A 323 -2.08 11.53 6.55
N GLY A 324 -3.12 10.85 7.07
CA GLY A 324 -4.21 11.49 7.80
C GLY A 324 -3.72 12.24 9.06
N THR A 325 -2.78 11.64 9.81
CA THR A 325 -2.17 12.28 10.99
C THR A 325 -1.44 13.58 10.62
N MET A 326 -0.75 13.59 9.46
CA MET A 326 -0.07 14.77 8.96
C MET A 326 -1.06 15.86 8.55
N VAL A 327 -2.09 15.52 7.77
CA VAL A 327 -3.14 16.47 7.35
C VAL A 327 -3.81 17.09 8.56
N ASP A 328 -4.22 16.28 9.54
CA ASP A 328 -4.85 16.74 10.79
C ASP A 328 -3.92 17.62 11.61
N SER A 329 -2.61 17.33 11.62
CA SER A 329 -1.62 18.14 12.33
C SER A 329 -1.48 19.53 11.72
N VAL A 330 -1.39 19.59 10.39
CA VAL A 330 -1.32 20.86 9.65
C VAL A 330 -2.61 21.65 9.77
N ALA A 331 -3.77 20.98 9.67
CA ALA A 331 -5.08 21.62 9.85
C ALA A 331 -5.24 22.19 11.28
N ALA A 332 -4.82 21.44 12.29
CA ALA A 332 -4.87 21.90 13.68
C ALA A 332 -4.00 23.15 13.91
N ILE A 333 -2.78 23.17 13.37
CA ILE A 333 -1.91 24.36 13.45
C ILE A 333 -2.53 25.54 12.70
N LYS A 334 -3.00 25.32 11.46
CA LYS A 334 -3.68 26.38 10.68
C LYS A 334 -4.81 27.01 11.47
N LYS A 335 -5.69 26.17 12.02
CA LYS A 335 -6.87 26.60 12.77
C LYS A 335 -6.53 27.28 14.09
N VAL A 336 -5.80 26.59 14.98
CA VAL A 336 -5.58 27.00 16.37
C VAL A 336 -4.55 28.13 16.48
N VAL A 337 -3.48 28.07 15.67
CA VAL A 337 -2.38 29.04 15.77
C VAL A 337 -2.61 30.25 14.85
N PHE A 338 -2.85 30.02 13.56
CA PHE A 338 -2.86 31.11 12.58
C PHE A 338 -4.21 31.80 12.42
N GLU A 339 -5.35 31.06 12.48
CA GLU A 339 -6.68 31.64 12.34
C GLU A 339 -7.24 32.12 13.68
N ASP A 340 -7.45 31.20 14.63
CA ASP A 340 -8.09 31.50 15.92
C ASP A 340 -7.13 32.22 16.89
N ARG A 341 -5.81 32.09 16.69
CA ARG A 341 -4.78 32.65 17.57
C ARG A 341 -4.98 32.22 19.04
N ALA A 342 -5.47 30.99 19.24
CA ALA A 342 -5.79 30.43 20.55
C ALA A 342 -4.56 29.81 21.22
N ALA A 343 -3.44 29.71 20.52
CA ALA A 343 -2.11 29.34 21.00
C ALA A 343 -1.06 29.84 20.02
N THR A 344 0.21 29.89 20.46
CA THR A 344 1.36 30.16 19.61
C THR A 344 1.99 28.86 19.10
N LEU A 345 2.79 28.94 18.05
CA LEU A 345 3.48 27.75 17.55
C LEU A 345 4.57 27.26 18.54
N GLU A 346 5.15 28.16 19.33
CA GLU A 346 6.06 27.83 20.43
C GLU A 346 5.35 27.00 21.51
N GLU A 347 4.10 27.34 21.86
CA GLU A 347 3.32 26.57 22.83
C GLU A 347 2.99 25.18 22.26
N VAL A 348 2.64 25.07 20.98
CA VAL A 348 2.43 23.76 20.31
C VAL A 348 3.73 22.96 20.29
N CYS A 349 4.87 23.58 20.00
CA CYS A 349 6.18 22.94 20.06
C CYS A 349 6.47 22.39 21.46
N ALA A 350 6.34 23.24 22.50
CA ALA A 350 6.56 22.84 23.88
C ALA A 350 5.61 21.69 24.32
N ALA A 351 4.37 21.74 23.90
CA ALA A 351 3.38 20.69 24.17
C ALA A 351 3.77 19.34 23.52
N CYS A 352 4.19 19.36 22.24
CA CYS A 352 4.67 18.16 21.55
C CYS A 352 5.95 17.60 22.19
N MET A 353 6.90 18.47 22.57
CA MET A 353 8.15 18.08 23.24
C MET A 353 7.92 17.43 24.60
N GLN A 354 6.81 17.75 25.27
CA GLN A 354 6.44 17.23 26.61
C GLN A 354 5.30 16.21 26.54
N ASN A 355 5.02 15.63 25.37
CA ASN A 355 3.94 14.68 25.18
C ASN A 355 2.59 15.18 25.74
N PHE A 356 2.33 16.48 25.61
CA PHE A 356 1.16 17.21 26.13
C PHE A 356 0.99 17.22 27.65
N VAL A 357 1.98 16.78 28.44
CA VAL A 357 1.92 16.86 29.89
C VAL A 357 1.94 18.33 30.32
N GLY A 358 0.87 18.77 31.02
CA GLY A 358 0.66 20.18 31.38
C GLY A 358 0.08 21.06 30.26
N TYR A 359 -0.29 20.47 29.12
CA TYR A 359 -0.89 21.15 27.97
C TYR A 359 -2.22 20.48 27.53
N GLU A 360 -2.95 19.89 28.47
CA GLU A 360 -4.16 19.12 28.19
C GLU A 360 -5.26 19.97 27.53
N ASP A 361 -5.40 21.23 27.93
CA ASP A 361 -6.35 22.17 27.31
C ASP A 361 -5.96 22.51 25.87
N LEU A 362 -4.66 22.70 25.61
CA LEU A 362 -4.17 22.91 24.24
C LEU A 362 -4.38 21.66 23.38
N ARG A 363 -4.08 20.50 23.93
CA ARG A 363 -4.34 19.21 23.25
C ARG A 363 -5.81 19.09 22.83
N THR A 364 -6.73 19.42 23.74
CA THR A 364 -8.18 19.40 23.45
C THR A 364 -8.56 20.35 22.31
N LYS A 365 -7.98 21.57 22.27
CA LYS A 365 -8.20 22.51 21.16
C LYS A 365 -7.68 21.97 19.82
N LEU A 366 -6.49 21.36 19.81
CA LEU A 366 -5.88 20.79 18.62
C LEU A 366 -6.69 19.57 18.11
N GLN A 367 -7.22 18.75 19.03
CA GLN A 367 -8.09 17.62 18.70
C GLN A 367 -9.44 18.06 18.12
N ALA A 368 -9.98 19.21 18.56
CA ALA A 368 -11.24 19.76 18.08
C ALA A 368 -11.13 20.46 16.70
N ALA A 369 -9.92 20.71 16.19
CA ALA A 369 -9.74 21.30 14.86
C ALA A 369 -10.31 20.41 13.75
N PRO A 370 -10.65 20.95 12.56
CA PRO A 370 -11.12 20.19 11.41
C PRO A 370 -10.25 18.99 11.09
N LYS A 371 -10.88 17.86 10.73
CA LYS A 371 -10.22 16.58 10.49
C LYS A 371 -10.51 16.05 9.09
N TYR A 372 -9.51 15.48 8.47
CA TYR A 372 -9.61 14.74 7.22
C TYR A 372 -10.50 13.50 7.37
N GLY A 373 -11.29 13.20 6.34
CA GLY A 373 -12.24 12.08 6.35
C GLY A 373 -13.67 12.45 6.80
N ASN A 374 -13.99 13.76 6.92
CA ASN A 374 -15.30 14.24 7.37
C ASN A 374 -16.05 15.11 6.34
N ASP A 375 -15.62 15.09 5.06
CA ASP A 375 -16.11 15.98 4.00
C ASP A 375 -15.98 17.47 4.37
N ASP A 376 -14.88 17.82 5.04
CA ASP A 376 -14.55 19.17 5.46
C ASP A 376 -13.46 19.74 4.54
N ASP A 377 -13.85 20.71 3.72
CA ASP A 377 -12.94 21.35 2.74
C ASP A 377 -11.72 22.01 3.39
N PHE A 378 -11.76 22.36 4.67
CA PHE A 378 -10.63 22.93 5.39
C PHE A 378 -9.46 21.94 5.50
N ALA A 379 -9.75 20.71 5.88
CA ALA A 379 -8.76 19.65 6.00
C ALA A 379 -8.49 18.97 4.64
N ASP A 380 -9.54 18.76 3.84
CA ASP A 380 -9.47 18.07 2.55
C ASP A 380 -8.64 18.84 1.52
N ALA A 381 -8.66 20.21 1.56
CA ALA A 381 -7.79 21.01 0.69
C ALA A 381 -6.30 20.83 1.02
N ILE A 382 -5.94 20.68 2.29
CA ILE A 382 -4.56 20.38 2.72
C ILE A 382 -4.17 18.97 2.22
N ALA A 383 -5.08 18.02 2.35
CA ALA A 383 -4.87 16.65 1.87
C ALA A 383 -4.61 16.63 0.36
N ALA A 384 -5.47 17.28 -0.42
CA ALA A 384 -5.35 17.33 -1.88
C ALA A 384 -4.06 18.05 -2.35
N ASP A 385 -3.68 19.14 -1.69
CA ASP A 385 -2.46 19.88 -2.01
C ASP A 385 -1.20 19.03 -1.71
N LEU A 386 -1.11 18.41 -0.53
CA LEU A 386 0.02 17.55 -0.19
C LEU A 386 0.10 16.34 -1.13
N TRP A 387 -1.04 15.71 -1.42
CA TRP A 387 -1.13 14.58 -2.33
C TRP A 387 -0.53 14.90 -3.69
N LYS A 388 -0.97 15.98 -4.31
CA LYS A 388 -0.45 16.45 -5.59
C LYS A 388 1.03 16.83 -5.53
N TRP A 389 1.42 17.54 -4.48
CA TRP A 389 2.80 17.99 -4.30
C TRP A 389 3.75 16.80 -4.12
N PHE A 390 3.39 15.81 -3.29
CA PHE A 390 4.23 14.63 -3.01
C PHE A 390 4.46 13.79 -4.28
N SER A 391 3.42 13.46 -5.02
CA SER A 391 3.55 12.71 -6.29
C SER A 391 4.43 13.46 -7.29
N THR A 392 4.28 14.78 -7.38
CA THR A 392 5.13 15.63 -8.25
C THR A 392 6.60 15.58 -7.85
N CYS A 393 6.91 15.51 -6.55
CA CYS A 393 8.28 15.42 -6.06
C CYS A 393 8.91 14.05 -6.33
N THR A 394 8.13 12.96 -6.16
CA THR A 394 8.64 11.59 -6.23
C THR A 394 8.79 11.08 -7.67
N MET A 395 7.79 11.27 -8.50
CA MET A 395 7.74 10.73 -9.87
C MET A 395 8.73 11.36 -10.87
N ARG A 396 9.56 12.29 -10.42
CA ARG A 396 10.67 12.88 -11.21
C ARG A 396 12.04 12.36 -10.82
N LEU A 397 12.11 11.52 -9.79
CA LEU A 397 13.36 10.99 -9.27
C LEU A 397 13.80 9.78 -10.11
N LYS A 398 14.85 9.97 -10.90
CA LYS A 398 15.38 8.91 -11.76
C LYS A 398 16.15 7.88 -10.94
N MET A 399 15.92 6.60 -11.24
CA MET A 399 16.54 5.47 -10.56
C MET A 399 17.66 4.82 -11.37
N TYR A 400 18.42 3.92 -10.71
CA TYR A 400 19.62 3.30 -11.29
C TYR A 400 19.33 2.51 -12.58
N ARG A 401 18.25 1.74 -12.63
CA ARG A 401 17.84 0.96 -13.81
C ARG A 401 17.23 1.79 -14.95
N GLY A 402 17.18 3.12 -14.80
CA GLY A 402 16.74 4.05 -15.85
C GLY A 402 15.24 4.40 -15.84
N HIS A 403 14.47 3.92 -14.88
CA HIS A 403 13.09 4.31 -14.60
C HIS A 403 13.04 5.39 -13.52
N TYR A 404 11.84 5.74 -13.05
CA TYR A 404 11.59 6.75 -12.01
C TYR A 404 10.96 6.12 -10.77
N CYS A 405 10.99 6.84 -9.64
CA CYS A 405 10.22 6.46 -8.46
C CYS A 405 8.72 6.51 -8.73
N ASP A 406 7.99 5.62 -8.09
CA ASP A 406 6.53 5.67 -7.99
C ASP A 406 6.10 6.34 -6.67
N ALA A 407 4.88 6.87 -6.61
CA ALA A 407 4.25 7.34 -5.39
C ALA A 407 3.22 6.34 -4.90
N ALA A 408 3.09 6.17 -3.58
CA ALA A 408 2.07 5.34 -2.95
C ALA A 408 1.62 5.85 -1.58
N VAL A 409 0.44 5.39 -1.15
CA VAL A 409 -0.06 5.51 0.23
C VAL A 409 -0.74 4.20 0.61
N GLN A 410 0.05 3.22 1.04
CA GLN A 410 -0.42 1.84 1.23
C GLN A 410 0.13 1.16 2.50
N MET A 411 0.65 1.93 3.46
CA MET A 411 1.27 1.40 4.67
C MET A 411 0.24 0.90 5.68
N VAL A 412 -0.15 -0.37 5.58
CA VAL A 412 -1.21 -1.00 6.39
C VAL A 412 -0.81 -1.40 7.81
N GLN A 413 0.49 -1.63 8.07
CA GLN A 413 0.99 -2.12 9.37
C GLN A 413 2.10 -1.23 9.91
N SER A 414 2.89 -0.64 9.03
CA SER A 414 4.05 0.18 9.41
C SER A 414 3.65 1.42 10.21
N ASN A 415 2.42 1.88 10.10
CA ASN A 415 1.87 2.99 10.90
C ASN A 415 1.99 2.75 12.41
N VAL A 416 1.94 1.50 12.88
CA VAL A 416 2.13 1.13 14.28
C VAL A 416 3.62 1.31 14.68
N GLY A 417 4.53 0.70 13.93
CA GLY A 417 5.97 0.79 14.19
C GLY A 417 6.50 2.21 14.05
N TYR A 418 6.12 2.93 12.99
CA TYR A 418 6.49 4.34 12.84
C TYR A 418 5.84 5.23 13.89
N GLY A 419 4.62 4.90 14.34
CA GLY A 419 3.96 5.57 15.45
C GLY A 419 4.74 5.44 16.75
N ALA A 420 5.24 4.24 17.05
CA ALA A 420 6.08 3.99 18.23
C ALA A 420 7.36 4.86 18.22
N MET A 421 7.97 5.05 17.05
CA MET A 421 9.17 5.85 16.87
C MET A 421 8.91 7.36 16.72
N THR A 422 7.66 7.81 16.71
CA THR A 422 7.29 9.23 16.50
C THR A 422 6.79 9.84 17.80
N GLY A 423 7.35 10.98 18.19
CA GLY A 423 6.89 11.80 19.31
C GLY A 423 5.44 12.27 19.15
N ALA A 424 4.93 12.99 20.13
CA ALA A 424 3.58 13.54 20.06
C ALA A 424 3.43 14.50 18.86
N THR A 425 2.27 14.44 18.19
CA THR A 425 2.04 15.22 16.95
C THR A 425 1.00 16.32 17.15
N PRO A 426 1.06 17.41 16.35
CA PRO A 426 0.25 18.61 16.56
C PRO A 426 -1.28 18.41 16.49
N ASN A 427 -1.77 17.28 15.94
CA ASN A 427 -3.20 16.93 15.98
C ASN A 427 -3.68 16.43 17.35
N GLY A 428 -2.79 16.42 18.37
CA GLY A 428 -3.07 15.93 19.73
C GLY A 428 -2.82 14.44 19.94
N ARG A 429 -2.18 13.73 19.00
CA ARG A 429 -1.73 12.34 19.15
C ARG A 429 -0.55 12.29 20.14
N LEU A 430 -0.60 11.35 21.08
CA LEU A 430 0.49 11.13 22.03
C LEU A 430 1.64 10.34 21.40
N ALA A 431 2.84 10.50 21.94
CA ALA A 431 4.01 9.73 21.55
C ALA A 431 3.74 8.22 21.66
N GLY A 432 4.28 7.44 20.74
CA GLY A 432 4.13 5.98 20.74
C GLY A 432 2.82 5.43 20.22
N MET A 433 1.79 6.25 20.09
CA MET A 433 0.51 5.81 19.51
C MET A 433 0.63 5.57 17.99
N PRO A 434 -0.15 4.66 17.39
CA PRO A 434 -0.15 4.46 15.94
C PRO A 434 -0.40 5.77 15.16
N LEU A 435 0.24 5.92 14.01
CA LEU A 435 -0.12 6.92 13.01
C LEU A 435 -1.36 6.47 12.24
N SER A 436 -1.98 7.36 11.46
CA SER A 436 -3.01 6.93 10.51
C SER A 436 -2.43 5.91 9.53
N ASP A 437 -3.20 4.88 9.21
CA ASP A 437 -2.84 3.87 8.24
C ASP A 437 -3.24 4.32 6.84
N THR A 438 -2.46 3.90 5.85
CA THR A 438 -2.78 4.11 4.43
C THR A 438 -3.21 5.55 4.11
N MET A 439 -4.19 5.74 3.23
CA MET A 439 -4.84 7.03 2.97
C MET A 439 -6.00 7.33 3.92
N SER A 440 -6.26 6.47 4.89
CA SER A 440 -7.37 6.61 5.82
C SER A 440 -7.21 7.83 6.73
N ALA A 441 -8.33 8.30 7.29
CA ALA A 441 -8.33 9.30 8.35
C ALA A 441 -7.51 8.84 9.56
N THR A 442 -7.15 9.77 10.44
CA THR A 442 -6.65 9.41 11.78
C THR A 442 -7.70 8.55 12.49
N GLN A 443 -7.25 7.50 13.18
CA GLN A 443 -8.13 6.56 13.85
C GLN A 443 -9.19 7.29 14.70
N GLN A 444 -10.46 6.96 14.48
CA GLN A 444 -11.64 7.54 15.16
C GLN A 444 -11.85 9.05 14.88
N ALA A 445 -11.17 9.65 13.91
CA ALA A 445 -11.37 11.05 13.54
C ALA A 445 -12.47 11.26 12.49
N ASP A 446 -12.84 10.21 11.74
CA ASP A 446 -13.89 10.19 10.71
C ASP A 446 -15.30 10.03 11.30
N THR A 447 -15.71 11.01 12.09
CA THR A 447 -16.94 10.96 12.92
C THR A 447 -18.24 11.24 12.15
N HIS A 448 -18.15 11.72 10.88
CA HIS A 448 -19.32 12.04 10.05
C HIS A 448 -19.82 10.85 9.22
N GLY A 449 -19.28 9.67 9.46
CA GLY A 449 -19.70 8.42 8.85
C GLY A 449 -19.06 8.12 7.48
N PRO A 450 -19.29 6.90 6.94
CA PRO A 450 -18.54 6.38 5.79
C PRO A 450 -18.78 7.19 4.50
N THR A 451 -19.96 7.79 4.32
CA THR A 451 -20.25 8.63 3.14
C THR A 451 -19.41 9.90 3.13
N ALA A 452 -19.24 10.56 4.28
CA ALA A 452 -18.40 11.75 4.40
C ALA A 452 -16.93 11.39 4.16
N ALA A 453 -16.48 10.27 4.75
CA ALA A 453 -15.14 9.74 4.53
C ALA A 453 -14.88 9.48 3.03
N ALA A 454 -15.79 8.78 2.34
CA ALA A 454 -15.67 8.52 0.90
C ALA A 454 -15.62 9.81 0.06
N ARG A 455 -16.35 10.87 0.45
CA ARG A 455 -16.29 12.17 -0.23
C ARG A 455 -14.97 12.88 -0.03
N SER A 456 -14.41 12.87 1.18
CA SER A 456 -13.06 13.40 1.43
C SER A 456 -12.02 12.69 0.55
N TYR A 457 -12.06 11.36 0.53
CA TYR A 457 -11.13 10.56 -0.26
C TYR A 457 -11.31 10.79 -1.76
N GLY A 458 -12.53 10.94 -2.24
CA GLY A 458 -12.86 11.23 -3.64
C GLY A 458 -12.31 12.56 -4.19
N LYS A 459 -11.80 13.45 -3.33
CA LYS A 459 -11.15 14.71 -3.73
C LYS A 459 -9.68 14.52 -4.13
N LEU A 460 -9.09 13.32 -3.94
CA LEU A 460 -7.69 13.03 -4.21
C LEU A 460 -7.48 12.55 -5.66
N ASP A 461 -6.34 12.90 -6.25
CA ASP A 461 -5.94 12.49 -7.60
C ASP A 461 -5.26 11.11 -7.57
N PHE A 462 -6.05 10.03 -7.60
CA PHE A 462 -5.56 8.65 -7.51
C PHE A 462 -4.61 8.24 -8.63
N PRO A 463 -4.84 8.55 -9.92
CA PRO A 463 -3.94 8.15 -11.00
C PRO A 463 -2.49 8.61 -10.81
N ALA A 464 -2.28 9.72 -10.09
CA ALA A 464 -0.95 10.22 -9.77
C ALA A 464 -0.16 9.33 -8.80
N TYR A 465 -0.81 8.35 -8.16
CA TYR A 465 -0.18 7.40 -7.25
C TYR A 465 -0.03 6.03 -7.90
N THR A 466 0.91 5.96 -8.81
CA THR A 466 1.11 4.83 -9.73
C THR A 466 1.43 3.50 -9.06
N ASN A 467 1.89 3.52 -7.81
CA ASN A 467 2.08 2.29 -7.05
C ASN A 467 0.99 2.05 -5.99
N GLY A 468 -0.15 2.69 -6.13
CA GLY A 468 -1.36 2.33 -5.40
C GLY A 468 -1.66 3.15 -4.17
N THR A 469 -2.92 3.04 -3.81
CA THR A 469 -3.51 3.64 -2.62
C THR A 469 -4.45 2.62 -1.99
N LEU A 470 -4.53 2.62 -0.67
CA LEU A 470 -5.42 1.73 0.05
C LEU A 470 -6.27 2.53 1.03
N LEU A 471 -7.52 2.13 1.13
CA LEU A 471 -8.47 2.61 2.12
C LEU A 471 -8.92 1.46 3.01
N ASN A 472 -8.68 1.56 4.30
CA ASN A 472 -9.28 0.69 5.30
C ASN A 472 -10.56 1.33 5.85
N MET A 473 -11.66 0.60 5.78
CA MET A 473 -12.94 1.02 6.36
C MET A 473 -13.41 -0.03 7.35
N TRP A 474 -13.79 0.42 8.54
CA TRP A 474 -14.43 -0.42 9.55
C TRP A 474 -15.93 -0.22 9.49
N ILE A 475 -16.66 -1.29 9.23
CA ILE A 475 -18.13 -1.33 9.26
C ILE A 475 -18.52 -2.31 10.35
N SER A 476 -19.35 -1.90 11.29
CA SER A 476 -19.79 -2.81 12.35
C SER A 476 -20.69 -3.90 11.79
N GLN A 477 -20.56 -5.12 12.30
CA GLN A 477 -21.38 -6.25 11.86
C GLN A 477 -22.88 -6.00 12.11
N SER A 478 -23.23 -5.25 13.16
CA SER A 478 -24.61 -4.86 13.44
C SER A 478 -25.21 -3.97 12.36
N GLU A 479 -24.42 -3.05 11.79
CA GLU A 479 -24.87 -2.19 10.68
C GLU A 479 -25.11 -2.96 9.38
N LEU A 480 -24.34 -4.03 9.15
CA LEU A 480 -24.50 -4.91 7.99
C LEU A 480 -25.75 -5.79 8.10
N ILE A 481 -26.14 -6.21 9.33
CA ILE A 481 -27.27 -7.12 9.57
C ILE A 481 -28.61 -6.37 9.63
N GLU A 482 -28.63 -5.12 10.14
CA GLU A 482 -29.88 -4.34 10.28
C GLU A 482 -30.42 -3.80 8.93
N GLN A 483 -29.66 -3.87 7.86
CA GLN A 483 -30.05 -3.41 6.51
C GLN A 483 -30.34 -4.55 5.51
N SER A 484 -30.19 -5.80 5.90
CA SER A 484 -30.52 -6.98 5.13
C SER A 484 -31.91 -7.53 5.51
#